data_334f618b1142c3fe723a6cd29c9f7833
#
_entry.id   334f618b1142c3fe723a6cd29c9f7833
#
_cell.length_a   1.000
_cell.length_b   1.000
_cell.length_c   1.000
_cell.angle_alpha   90.00
_cell.angle_beta   90.00
_cell.angle_gamma   90.00
#
_symmetry.space_group_name_H-M   'P 1'
#
loop_
_entity.id
_entity.type
_entity.pdbx_description
1 polymer ?
#
loop_
_entity_poly.entity_id
_entity_poly.type
_entity_poly.pdbx_seq_one_letter_code
_entity_poly.pdbx_strand_id
1 'polypeptide(L)'
;MLFRSVINQLLQGKPKLAAQDSLRFLINSTIGFGGVFDIASRIGFERHDEDFGQTLGVWGVESGAYVFVPFVGPSTIRDLVGIPLSWYVSGTFAIEDNKTKILFSFLDVIETRERLLAAENLIIGDRYDFVKDAFMQSREHEVKDGEVEDEFLSEFEDELFD
;
A
#
# COMPACT_ATOMS: atom_id res chain seq x y z
N MET A 1 11.58 -0.21 1.11
CA MET A 1 10.19 -0.47 1.53
C MET A 1 9.87 -1.97 1.73
N LEU A 2 10.61 -2.91 1.12
CA LEU A 2 10.35 -4.37 1.21
C LEU A 2 10.29 -4.92 2.66
N PHE A 3 11.15 -4.43 3.56
CA PHE A 3 11.19 -4.89 4.94
C PHE A 3 9.87 -4.60 5.70
N ARG A 4 9.26 -3.45 5.45
CA ARG A 4 7.95 -3.08 6.00
C ARG A 4 6.85 -4.04 5.53
N SER A 5 6.81 -4.33 4.23
CA SER A 5 5.82 -5.25 3.64
C SER A 5 5.94 -6.65 4.23
N VAL A 6 7.17 -7.19 4.35
CA VAL A 6 7.41 -8.53 4.94
C VAL A 6 6.87 -8.62 6.37
N ILE A 7 7.11 -7.59 7.20
CA ILE A 7 6.62 -7.61 8.58
C ILE A 7 5.10 -7.53 8.62
N ASN A 8 4.48 -6.65 7.84
CA ASN A 8 3.03 -6.53 7.79
C ASN A 8 2.38 -7.83 7.27
N GLN A 9 2.93 -8.46 6.25
CA GLN A 9 2.46 -9.76 5.75
C GLN A 9 2.51 -10.85 6.82
N LEU A 10 3.57 -10.89 7.64
CA LEU A 10 3.64 -11.83 8.77
C LEU A 10 2.57 -11.53 9.82
N LEU A 11 2.34 -10.26 10.14
CA LEU A 11 1.31 -9.82 11.10
C LEU A 11 -0.11 -10.10 10.59
N GLN A 12 -0.30 -10.11 9.27
CA GLN A 12 -1.56 -10.45 8.61
C GLN A 12 -1.76 -11.98 8.45
N GLY A 13 -0.78 -12.79 8.83
CA GLY A 13 -0.85 -14.25 8.69
C GLY A 13 -0.62 -14.74 7.25
N LYS A 14 0.10 -13.98 6.43
CA LYS A 14 0.42 -14.26 5.01
C LYS A 14 1.89 -14.69 4.82
N PRO A 15 2.33 -15.83 5.37
CA PRO A 15 3.76 -16.21 5.34
C PRO A 15 4.29 -16.50 3.93
N LYS A 16 3.42 -16.87 2.99
CA LYS A 16 3.80 -17.11 1.58
C LYS A 16 4.24 -15.81 0.91
N LEU A 17 3.47 -14.73 1.08
CA LEU A 17 3.79 -13.42 0.52
C LEU A 17 5.05 -12.87 1.17
N ALA A 18 5.18 -13.00 2.49
CA ALA A 18 6.40 -12.62 3.22
C ALA A 18 7.66 -13.34 2.72
N ALA A 19 7.55 -14.64 2.41
CA ALA A 19 8.65 -15.39 1.82
C ALA A 19 8.98 -14.91 0.39
N GLN A 20 7.98 -14.62 -0.44
CA GLN A 20 8.18 -14.08 -1.78
C GLN A 20 8.90 -12.73 -1.75
N ASP A 21 8.45 -11.79 -0.92
CA ASP A 21 9.08 -10.49 -0.80
C ASP A 21 10.48 -10.54 -0.17
N SER A 22 10.71 -11.49 0.74
CA SER A 22 12.05 -11.77 1.27
C SER A 22 12.99 -12.30 0.18
N LEU A 23 12.51 -13.20 -0.69
CA LEU A 23 13.28 -13.69 -1.84
C LEU A 23 13.56 -12.57 -2.84
N ARG A 24 12.57 -11.70 -3.12
CA ARG A 24 12.76 -10.50 -3.94
C ARG A 24 13.90 -9.63 -3.40
N PHE A 25 13.88 -9.37 -2.09
CA PHE A 25 14.93 -8.60 -1.44
C PHE A 25 16.31 -9.23 -1.65
N LEU A 26 16.44 -10.54 -1.43
CA LEU A 26 17.71 -11.27 -1.62
C LEU A 26 18.19 -11.22 -3.08
N ILE A 27 17.31 -11.49 -4.04
CA ILE A 27 17.63 -11.49 -5.47
C ILE A 27 18.08 -10.08 -5.90
N ASN A 28 17.31 -9.06 -5.55
CA ASN A 28 17.64 -7.69 -5.95
C ASN A 28 18.89 -7.16 -5.24
N SER A 29 19.13 -7.58 -4.00
CA SER A 29 20.34 -7.19 -3.27
C SER A 29 21.61 -7.87 -3.79
N THR A 30 21.53 -9.13 -4.24
CA THR A 30 22.68 -9.90 -4.71
C THR A 30 22.91 -9.74 -6.21
N ILE A 31 21.94 -10.12 -7.04
CA ILE A 31 22.03 -10.11 -8.51
C ILE A 31 21.73 -8.72 -9.08
N GLY A 32 20.82 -7.98 -8.41
CA GLY A 32 20.38 -6.65 -8.81
C GLY A 32 21.33 -5.50 -8.41
N PHE A 33 22.58 -5.80 -8.06
CA PHE A 33 23.59 -4.79 -7.67
C PHE A 33 23.11 -3.88 -6.52
N GLY A 34 22.75 -4.50 -5.38
CA GLY A 34 22.30 -3.76 -4.21
C GLY A 34 20.90 -3.13 -4.37
N GLY A 35 20.07 -3.66 -5.26
CA GLY A 35 18.70 -3.18 -5.50
C GLY A 35 18.55 -2.10 -6.58
N VAL A 36 19.64 -1.78 -7.30
CA VAL A 36 19.59 -0.85 -8.45
C VAL A 36 18.75 -1.42 -9.60
N PHE A 37 18.82 -2.75 -9.81
CA PHE A 37 18.04 -3.44 -10.83
C PHE A 37 17.00 -4.35 -10.17
N ASP A 38 15.73 -4.21 -10.55
CA ASP A 38 14.65 -5.10 -10.12
C ASP A 38 14.64 -6.36 -10.99
N ILE A 39 15.55 -7.29 -10.68
CA ILE A 39 15.65 -8.59 -11.34
C ILE A 39 14.50 -9.50 -10.94
N ALA A 40 14.05 -9.42 -9.70
CA ALA A 40 12.98 -10.25 -9.17
C ALA A 40 11.67 -10.10 -9.97
N SER A 41 11.28 -8.88 -10.34
CA SER A 41 10.12 -8.65 -11.20
C SER A 41 10.29 -9.26 -12.60
N ARG A 42 11.51 -9.25 -13.15
CA ARG A 42 11.78 -9.84 -14.47
C ARG A 42 11.65 -11.36 -14.51
N ILE A 43 11.82 -12.02 -13.38
CA ILE A 43 11.69 -13.47 -13.25
C ILE A 43 10.32 -13.91 -12.69
N GLY A 44 9.37 -12.96 -12.59
CA GLY A 44 7.96 -13.25 -12.28
C GLY A 44 7.56 -13.15 -10.81
N PHE A 45 8.41 -12.57 -9.95
CA PHE A 45 8.00 -12.27 -8.59
C PHE A 45 7.23 -10.95 -8.55
N GLU A 46 5.98 -11.00 -8.17
CA GLU A 46 5.15 -9.81 -7.98
C GLU A 46 5.60 -9.01 -6.75
N ARG A 47 5.37 -7.70 -6.80
CA ARG A 47 5.69 -6.80 -5.69
C ARG A 47 4.43 -6.55 -4.87
N HIS A 48 4.53 -6.73 -3.57
CA HIS A 48 3.46 -6.46 -2.63
C HIS A 48 3.89 -5.29 -1.72
N ASP A 49 3.07 -4.26 -1.67
CA ASP A 49 3.30 -3.09 -0.81
C ASP A 49 2.28 -3.12 0.33
N GLU A 50 2.67 -3.71 1.46
CA GLU A 50 1.86 -3.79 2.65
C GLU A 50 2.24 -2.72 3.67
N ASP A 51 1.22 -2.16 4.30
CA ASP A 51 1.40 -1.18 5.37
C ASP A 51 0.63 -1.54 6.64
N PHE A 52 0.85 -0.77 7.70
CA PHE A 52 0.22 -1.07 8.98
C PHE A 52 -1.28 -0.74 9.00
N GLY A 53 -1.74 0.22 8.18
CA GLY A 53 -3.16 0.51 8.00
C GLY A 53 -3.91 -0.68 7.39
N GLN A 54 -3.31 -1.36 6.39
CA GLN A 54 -3.84 -2.61 5.83
C GLN A 54 -3.87 -3.72 6.89
N THR A 55 -2.79 -3.87 7.66
CA THR A 55 -2.72 -4.86 8.75
C THR A 55 -3.84 -4.65 9.78
N LEU A 56 -4.10 -3.41 10.18
CA LEU A 56 -5.23 -3.09 11.06
C LEU A 56 -6.58 -3.43 10.40
N GLY A 57 -6.72 -3.19 9.09
CA GLY A 57 -7.92 -3.57 8.33
C GLY A 57 -8.15 -5.08 8.33
N VAL A 58 -7.12 -5.88 8.06
CA VAL A 58 -7.19 -7.35 8.14
C VAL A 58 -7.56 -7.84 9.54
N TRP A 59 -7.14 -7.12 10.58
CA TRP A 59 -7.55 -7.42 11.96
C TRP A 59 -8.96 -6.95 12.32
N GLY A 60 -9.71 -6.37 11.35
CA GLY A 60 -11.10 -5.97 11.53
C GLY A 60 -11.29 -4.54 12.03
N VAL A 61 -10.25 -3.71 12.01
CA VAL A 61 -10.39 -2.29 12.35
C VAL A 61 -10.97 -1.56 11.14
N GLU A 62 -12.12 -0.93 11.33
CA GLU A 62 -12.75 -0.11 10.29
C GLU A 62 -11.87 1.05 9.84
N SER A 63 -11.97 1.45 8.57
CA SER A 63 -11.20 2.55 8.00
C SER A 63 -11.46 3.89 8.69
N GLY A 64 -12.66 4.08 9.22
CA GLY A 64 -13.11 5.34 9.82
C GLY A 64 -13.31 6.43 8.78
N ALA A 65 -13.28 7.70 9.22
CA ALA A 65 -13.48 8.82 8.33
C ALA A 65 -12.32 9.00 7.35
N TYR A 66 -12.67 9.37 6.11
CA TYR A 66 -11.70 9.85 5.14
C TYR A 66 -11.14 11.21 5.53
N VAL A 67 -9.85 11.38 5.45
CA VAL A 67 -9.12 12.63 5.77
C VAL A 67 -8.11 12.92 4.67
N PHE A 68 -8.16 14.14 4.15
CA PHE A 68 -7.11 14.61 3.25
C PHE A 68 -6.04 15.35 4.06
N VAL A 69 -4.85 14.77 4.16
CA VAL A 69 -3.73 15.35 4.92
C VAL A 69 -2.80 16.10 3.96
N PRO A 70 -2.56 17.40 4.16
CA PRO A 70 -1.58 18.12 3.36
C PRO A 70 -0.22 17.41 3.35
N PHE A 71 0.43 17.33 2.21
CA PHE A 71 1.71 16.65 1.94
C PHE A 71 1.69 15.11 1.98
N VAL A 72 0.76 14.48 2.70
CA VAL A 72 0.62 13.01 2.76
C VAL A 72 -0.38 12.53 1.69
N GLY A 73 -1.44 13.31 1.48
CA GLY A 73 -2.50 12.98 0.52
C GLY A 73 -3.74 12.37 1.17
N PRO A 74 -4.53 11.63 0.37
CA PRO A 74 -5.70 10.90 0.85
C PRO A 74 -5.30 9.87 1.91
N SER A 75 -6.10 9.76 2.97
CA SER A 75 -5.86 8.84 4.08
C SER A 75 -7.16 8.52 4.80
N THR A 76 -7.14 7.52 5.68
CA THR A 76 -8.21 7.26 6.66
C THR A 76 -7.69 7.42 8.08
N ILE A 77 -8.59 7.51 9.05
CA ILE A 77 -8.19 7.57 10.46
C ILE A 77 -7.35 6.33 10.83
N ARG A 78 -7.75 5.14 10.37
CA ARG A 78 -7.00 3.90 10.57
C ARG A 78 -5.59 4.00 10.02
N ASP A 79 -5.44 4.49 8.79
CA ASP A 79 -4.13 4.59 8.14
C ASP A 79 -3.23 5.62 8.83
N LEU A 80 -3.80 6.75 9.30
CA LEU A 80 -3.06 7.74 10.08
C LEU A 80 -2.51 7.17 11.38
N VAL A 81 -3.26 6.33 12.07
CA VAL A 81 -2.78 5.62 13.26
C VAL A 81 -1.67 4.63 12.90
N GLY A 82 -1.73 4.03 11.72
CA GLY A 82 -0.71 3.12 11.20
C GLY A 82 0.61 3.79 10.83
N ILE A 83 0.63 5.10 10.50
CA ILE A 83 1.83 5.81 10.04
C ILE A 83 2.99 5.76 11.05
N PRO A 84 2.82 6.11 12.34
CA PRO A 84 3.93 6.05 13.29
C PRO A 84 4.54 4.67 13.43
N LEU A 85 3.69 3.64 13.39
CA LEU A 85 4.10 2.26 13.51
C LEU A 85 4.82 1.78 12.24
N SER A 86 4.34 2.19 11.07
CA SER A 86 5.00 1.97 9.79
C SER A 86 6.40 2.59 9.77
N TRP A 87 6.59 3.77 10.34
CA TRP A 87 7.89 4.42 10.45
C TRP A 87 8.84 3.64 11.37
N TYR A 88 8.33 3.17 12.50
CA TYR A 88 9.10 2.37 13.44
C TYR A 88 9.61 1.08 12.80
N VAL A 89 8.73 0.38 12.10
CA VAL A 89 9.03 -0.89 11.42
C VAL A 89 9.90 -0.70 10.18
N SER A 90 9.78 0.42 9.47
CA SER A 90 10.58 0.70 8.26
C SER A 90 12.08 0.91 8.52
N GLY A 91 12.51 0.91 9.77
CA GLY A 91 13.90 1.16 10.12
C GLY A 91 14.35 2.61 9.87
N THR A 92 13.43 3.50 9.48
CA THR A 92 13.73 4.94 9.31
C THR A 92 14.17 5.58 10.62
N PHE A 93 13.90 4.93 11.74
CA PHE A 93 14.44 5.30 13.04
C PHE A 93 15.96 5.14 13.12
N ALA A 94 16.55 4.22 12.34
CA ALA A 94 17.99 3.96 12.33
C ALA A 94 18.78 4.98 11.49
N ILE A 95 18.10 5.84 10.72
CA ILE A 95 18.76 6.90 9.97
C ILE A 95 18.92 8.08 10.92
N GLU A 96 20.13 8.28 11.45
CA GLU A 96 20.42 9.39 12.37
C GLU A 96 20.46 10.76 11.67
N ASP A 97 20.70 10.78 10.35
CA ASP A 97 20.81 12.03 9.60
C ASP A 97 19.45 12.61 9.20
N ASN A 98 19.09 13.71 9.85
CA ASN A 98 17.85 14.45 9.56
C ASN A 98 17.76 14.94 8.10
N LYS A 99 18.88 15.25 7.45
CA LYS A 99 18.89 15.71 6.05
C LYS A 99 18.46 14.58 5.10
N THR A 100 18.96 13.38 5.35
CA THR A 100 18.59 12.20 4.57
C THR A 100 17.12 11.85 4.76
N LYS A 101 16.58 11.94 5.98
CA LYS A 101 15.13 11.75 6.22
C LYS A 101 14.27 12.75 5.45
N ILE A 102 14.63 14.04 5.51
CA ILE A 102 13.92 15.10 4.79
C ILE A 102 13.97 14.86 3.28
N LEU A 103 15.13 14.48 2.75
CA LEU A 103 15.30 14.21 1.32
C LEU A 103 14.39 13.05 0.86
N PHE A 104 14.37 11.94 1.58
CA PHE A 104 13.48 10.80 1.25
C PHE A 104 12.01 11.17 1.35
N SER A 105 11.60 11.89 2.41
CA SER A 105 10.22 12.38 2.54
C SER A 105 9.84 13.32 1.40
N PHE A 106 10.74 14.16 0.94
CA PHE A 106 10.52 15.06 -0.18
C PHE A 106 10.35 14.29 -1.51
N LEU A 107 11.16 13.26 -1.73
CA LEU A 107 11.04 12.38 -2.91
C LEU A 107 9.71 11.62 -2.90
N ASP A 108 9.28 11.10 -1.75
CA ASP A 108 7.98 10.43 -1.60
C ASP A 108 6.82 11.38 -1.93
N VAL A 109 6.90 12.64 -1.51
CA VAL A 109 5.89 13.66 -1.84
C VAL A 109 5.85 13.95 -3.34
N ILE A 110 7.01 14.03 -4.01
CA ILE A 110 7.08 14.25 -5.46
C ILE A 110 6.47 13.06 -6.21
N GLU A 111 6.80 11.84 -5.84
CA GLU A 111 6.27 10.62 -6.46
C GLU A 111 4.73 10.55 -6.29
N THR A 112 4.24 10.84 -5.08
CA THR A 112 2.80 10.88 -4.80
C THR A 112 2.10 11.93 -5.65
N ARG A 113 2.70 13.11 -5.81
CA ARG A 113 2.15 14.18 -6.64
C ARG A 113 2.10 13.80 -8.12
N GLU A 114 3.14 13.14 -8.63
CA GLU A 114 3.17 12.67 -10.03
C GLU A 114 2.02 11.69 -10.31
N ARG A 115 1.79 10.73 -9.43
CA ARG A 115 0.67 9.78 -9.54
C ARG A 115 -0.69 10.48 -9.54
N LEU A 116 -0.88 11.48 -8.68
CA LEU A 116 -2.12 12.25 -8.60
C LEU A 116 -2.35 13.10 -9.85
N LEU A 117 -1.30 13.70 -10.43
CA LEU A 117 -1.41 14.49 -11.68
C LEU A 117 -1.81 13.62 -12.87
N ALA A 118 -1.32 12.38 -12.94
CA ALA A 118 -1.72 11.45 -14.00
C ALA A 118 -3.22 11.10 -13.93
N ALA A 119 -3.77 11.01 -12.72
CA ALA A 119 -5.19 10.75 -12.49
C ALA A 119 -6.09 11.98 -12.70
N GLU A 120 -5.54 13.19 -12.70
CA GLU A 120 -6.32 14.45 -12.78
C GLU A 120 -7.17 14.59 -14.05
N ASN A 121 -6.70 14.01 -15.17
CA ASN A 121 -7.41 14.03 -16.45
C ASN A 121 -8.60 13.04 -16.50
N LEU A 122 -8.74 12.16 -15.52
CA LEU A 122 -9.81 11.16 -15.44
C LEU A 122 -10.97 11.61 -14.55
N ILE A 123 -10.85 12.76 -13.90
CA ILE A 123 -11.82 13.24 -12.92
C ILE A 123 -13.05 13.79 -13.64
N ILE A 124 -14.20 13.14 -13.44
CA ILE A 124 -15.51 13.56 -13.92
C ILE A 124 -16.37 13.92 -12.69
N GLY A 125 -16.85 15.15 -12.60
CA GLY A 125 -17.69 15.62 -11.50
C GLY A 125 -16.94 16.33 -10.37
N ASP A 126 -17.41 16.15 -9.12
CA ASP A 126 -16.73 16.74 -7.96
C ASP A 126 -15.41 16.03 -7.69
N ARG A 127 -14.34 16.81 -7.74
CA ARG A 127 -12.98 16.30 -7.59
C ARG A 127 -12.73 15.65 -6.22
N TYR A 128 -13.33 16.23 -5.18
CA TYR A 128 -13.15 15.72 -3.83
C TYR A 128 -13.82 14.35 -3.66
N ASP A 129 -15.09 14.24 -4.08
CA ASP A 129 -15.83 12.99 -3.97
C ASP A 129 -15.18 11.90 -4.82
N PHE A 130 -14.78 12.21 -6.06
CA PHE A 130 -14.06 11.26 -6.92
C PHE A 130 -12.78 10.71 -6.27
N VAL A 131 -11.92 11.59 -5.74
CA VAL A 131 -10.65 11.17 -5.10
C VAL A 131 -10.92 10.37 -3.83
N LYS A 132 -11.91 10.76 -3.05
CA LYS A 132 -12.31 10.06 -1.84
C LYS A 132 -12.80 8.64 -2.15
N ASP A 133 -13.73 8.51 -3.11
CA ASP A 133 -14.33 7.22 -3.45
C ASP A 133 -13.29 6.28 -4.10
N ALA A 134 -12.48 6.78 -5.03
CA ALA A 134 -11.40 6.03 -5.62
C ALA A 134 -10.37 5.54 -4.57
N PHE A 135 -10.02 6.40 -3.61
CA PHE A 135 -9.11 6.05 -2.53
C PHE A 135 -9.72 4.98 -1.62
N MET A 136 -10.97 5.15 -1.19
CA MET A 136 -11.64 4.20 -0.29
C MET A 136 -11.78 2.83 -0.94
N GLN A 137 -12.17 2.76 -2.22
CA GLN A 137 -12.26 1.52 -2.98
C GLN A 137 -10.88 0.84 -3.13
N SER A 138 -9.86 1.62 -3.49
CA SER A 138 -8.49 1.09 -3.59
C SER A 138 -8.00 0.51 -2.25
N ARG A 139 -8.27 1.20 -1.13
CA ARG A 139 -7.87 0.72 0.20
C ARG A 139 -8.63 -0.53 0.64
N GLU A 140 -9.90 -0.63 0.29
CA GLU A 140 -10.67 -1.84 0.55
C GLU A 140 -10.15 -3.04 -0.25
N HIS A 141 -9.86 -2.82 -1.53
CA HIS A 141 -9.23 -3.81 -2.40
C HIS A 141 -7.86 -4.28 -1.87
N GLU A 142 -7.02 -3.35 -1.40
CA GLU A 142 -5.73 -3.68 -0.81
C GLU A 142 -5.84 -4.50 0.48
N VAL A 143 -6.80 -4.17 1.36
CA VAL A 143 -7.04 -4.92 2.61
C VAL A 143 -7.54 -6.34 2.34
N LYS A 144 -8.32 -6.52 1.26
CA LYS A 144 -8.87 -7.81 0.83
C LYS A 144 -7.97 -8.58 -0.14
N ASP A 145 -6.71 -8.15 -0.37
CA ASP A 145 -5.74 -8.76 -1.30
C ASP A 145 -6.26 -8.89 -2.74
N GLY A 146 -7.11 -7.98 -3.17
CA GLY A 146 -7.73 -8.05 -4.49
C GLY A 146 -8.96 -8.94 -4.57
N GLU A 147 -9.32 -9.64 -3.51
CA GLU A 147 -10.58 -10.36 -3.42
C GLU A 147 -11.70 -9.33 -3.15
N VAL A 148 -12.18 -8.68 -4.19
CA VAL A 148 -13.46 -7.96 -4.13
C VAL A 148 -14.52 -9.03 -4.31
N GLU A 149 -15.33 -9.25 -3.28
CA GLU A 149 -16.63 -9.89 -3.49
C GLU A 149 -17.41 -8.97 -4.44
N ASP A 150 -17.52 -9.37 -5.71
CA ASP A 150 -18.47 -8.78 -6.62
C ASP A 150 -19.85 -9.14 -6.10
N GLU A 151 -20.43 -8.27 -5.25
CA GLU A 151 -21.81 -8.38 -4.77
C GLU A 151 -22.77 -8.65 -5.96
N PHE A 152 -22.46 -8.08 -7.12
CA PHE A 152 -23.19 -8.29 -8.36
C PHE A 152 -23.06 -9.74 -8.89
N LEU A 153 -21.90 -10.37 -8.78
CA LEU A 153 -21.74 -11.76 -9.21
C LEU A 153 -22.37 -12.73 -8.22
N SER A 154 -22.32 -12.43 -6.93
CA SER A 154 -22.96 -13.26 -5.90
C SER A 154 -24.50 -13.19 -6.00
N GLU A 155 -25.08 -12.00 -6.22
CA GLU A 155 -26.52 -11.85 -6.49
C GLU A 155 -26.95 -12.59 -7.77
N PHE A 156 -26.11 -12.57 -8.81
CA PHE A 156 -26.41 -13.26 -10.08
C PHE A 156 -26.30 -14.78 -9.96
N GLU A 157 -25.38 -15.29 -9.15
CA GLU A 157 -25.27 -16.72 -8.87
C GLU A 157 -26.47 -17.22 -8.05
N ASP A 158 -26.91 -16.45 -7.06
CA ASP A 158 -28.08 -16.79 -6.24
C ASP A 158 -29.37 -16.78 -7.06
N GLU A 159 -29.55 -15.84 -8.02
CA GLU A 159 -30.69 -15.82 -8.94
C GLU A 159 -30.71 -16.97 -9.97
N LEU A 160 -29.54 -17.53 -10.31
CA LEU A 160 -29.43 -18.61 -11.31
C LEU A 160 -29.66 -20.01 -10.73
N PHE A 161 -29.54 -20.16 -9.41
CA PHE A 161 -29.65 -21.45 -8.72
C PHE A 161 -30.93 -21.61 -7.86
N ASP A 162 -31.82 -20.57 -7.80
CA ASP A 162 -33.19 -20.65 -7.26
C ASP A 162 -34.24 -20.86 -8.39
#